data_50ca6a565c3a0005a4ede0fa6f977caf
#
_entry.id   50ca6a565c3a0005a4ede0fa6f977caf
#
_cell.length_a   1.000
_cell.length_b   1.000
_cell.length_c   1.000
_cell.angle_alpha   90.00
_cell.angle_beta   90.00
_cell.angle_gamma   90.00
#
_symmetry.space_group_name_H-M   'P 1'
#
loop_
_entity.id
_entity.type
_entity.pdbx_description
1 polymer ?
#
loop_
_entity_poly.entity_id
_entity_poly.type
_entity_poly.pdbx_seq_one_letter_code
_entity_poly.pdbx_strand_id
1 'polypeptide(L)'
;MRFTLISLVAAFAAIAPFSAAQALDEVTVALAIPPAVHDGAPYAAAQELGFFKQENLEVKTIVFQGAGALLPQVASKRVTFGYPTSEPVISSYFNGKDTLPLRYFYNGVPTNTMEFAVLADSPIKTIADLKGKQIGVGALTWGTIPGGRAALRTAGLTPGKDVEYVAVGALASGFQALKSGRIDALNFNSSWDDMLEMSGTKIRRIAYPEVFSETAGNGFITHTDNFRDHPDLLVRFARAYTKAQIACQTNPKYCVQAFWRANPQAKPAGTDPDRALADATTLLSRRLDRVLNKADGTPRTPGRYDLKAIQAGIQAMADAGEYPSADVPVNNIFSNDLISQINDFDAEAVRQQARSAK
;
A
#
# COMPACT_ATOMS: atom_id res chain seq x y z
N MET A 1 -1.32 82.63 40.34
CA MET A 1 -0.88 81.25 40.45
C MET A 1 -1.70 80.44 39.41
N ARG A 2 -1.08 80.07 38.32
CA ARG A 2 -1.72 79.27 37.27
C ARG A 2 -1.19 77.81 37.41
N PHE A 3 -2.11 76.83 37.67
CA PHE A 3 -1.78 75.41 37.73
C PHE A 3 -2.02 74.85 36.35
N THR A 4 -0.96 74.29 35.75
CA THR A 4 -1.01 73.55 34.46
C THR A 4 -1.19 72.07 34.77
N LEU A 5 -2.35 71.49 34.36
CA LEU A 5 -2.57 70.03 34.41
C LEU A 5 -1.83 69.36 33.23
N ILE A 6 -0.93 68.47 33.57
CA ILE A 6 -0.28 67.60 32.59
C ILE A 6 -1.10 66.30 32.53
N SER A 7 -1.75 66.03 31.36
CA SER A 7 -2.47 64.79 31.10
C SER A 7 -1.48 63.70 30.62
N LEU A 8 -1.34 62.63 31.39
CA LEU A 8 -0.53 61.50 31.08
C LEU A 8 -1.39 60.50 30.18
N VAL A 9 -1.08 60.37 28.90
CA VAL A 9 -1.70 59.40 28.00
C VAL A 9 -0.94 58.08 28.15
N ALA A 10 -1.55 57.10 28.80
CA ALA A 10 -1.01 55.74 28.86
C ALA A 10 -1.33 54.99 27.53
N ALA A 11 -0.30 54.73 26.72
CA ALA A 11 -0.41 53.89 25.53
C ALA A 11 -0.44 52.40 25.95
N PHE A 12 -1.61 51.77 25.85
CA PHE A 12 -1.75 50.31 25.95
C PHE A 12 -1.23 49.68 24.67
N ALA A 13 -0.03 49.10 24.70
CA ALA A 13 0.48 48.26 23.66
C ALA A 13 -0.27 46.89 23.70
N ALA A 14 -1.15 46.65 22.74
CA ALA A 14 -1.78 45.34 22.56
C ALA A 14 -0.72 44.34 22.13
N ILE A 15 -0.30 43.49 23.06
CA ILE A 15 0.53 42.32 22.74
C ILE A 15 -0.39 41.29 22.06
N ALA A 16 -0.34 41.23 20.71
CA ALA A 16 -0.95 40.15 19.97
C ALA A 16 -0.28 38.81 20.38
N PRO A 17 -1.04 37.78 20.73
CA PRO A 17 -0.43 36.49 21.03
C PRO A 17 0.29 35.98 19.77
N PHE A 18 1.60 35.81 19.85
CA PHE A 18 2.38 35.09 18.88
C PHE A 18 1.90 33.62 18.97
N SER A 19 1.04 33.18 18.03
CA SER A 19 0.79 31.77 17.83
C SER A 19 2.12 31.15 17.45
N ALA A 20 2.77 30.48 18.38
CA ALA A 20 3.90 29.62 18.07
C ALA A 20 3.41 28.62 17.01
N ALA A 21 4.00 28.63 15.84
CA ALA A 21 3.73 27.61 14.82
C ALA A 21 4.03 26.26 15.46
N GLN A 22 3.00 25.45 15.68
CA GLN A 22 3.15 24.12 16.24
C GLN A 22 3.99 23.31 15.25
N ALA A 23 5.08 22.69 15.74
CA ALA A 23 5.92 21.82 14.91
C ALA A 23 5.07 20.67 14.36
N LEU A 24 5.30 20.30 13.10
CA LEU A 24 4.62 19.16 12.50
C LEU A 24 5.09 17.86 13.17
N ASP A 25 4.16 16.93 13.35
CA ASP A 25 4.51 15.59 13.83
C ASP A 25 5.23 14.83 12.72
N GLU A 26 6.45 14.39 13.00
CA GLU A 26 7.22 13.58 12.03
C GLU A 26 6.70 12.15 11.98
N VAL A 27 6.39 11.68 10.78
CA VAL A 27 5.92 10.33 10.49
C VAL A 27 6.84 9.68 9.47
N THR A 28 7.39 8.52 9.82
CA THR A 28 8.14 7.68 8.89
C THR A 28 7.31 6.47 8.49
N VAL A 29 7.12 6.27 7.17
CA VAL A 29 6.41 5.12 6.60
C VAL A 29 7.39 4.19 5.91
N ALA A 30 7.47 2.95 6.39
CA ALA A 30 8.27 1.90 5.78
C ALA A 30 7.48 1.23 4.64
N LEU A 31 8.07 1.18 3.45
CA LEU A 31 7.54 0.49 2.28
C LEU A 31 8.33 -0.81 2.06
N ALA A 32 7.64 -1.90 1.73
CA ALA A 32 8.26 -3.21 1.50
C ALA A 32 8.95 -3.34 0.14
N ILE A 33 8.65 -2.43 -0.78
CA ILE A 33 9.18 -2.37 -2.16
C ILE A 33 9.30 -0.90 -2.58
N PRO A 34 10.15 -0.56 -3.57
CA PRO A 34 10.16 0.76 -4.17
C PRO A 34 8.79 1.13 -4.72
N PRO A 35 8.27 2.34 -4.43
CA PRO A 35 6.95 2.73 -4.90
C PRO A 35 6.95 2.88 -6.43
N ALA A 36 6.00 2.21 -7.08
CA ALA A 36 5.61 2.51 -8.45
C ALA A 36 4.51 3.58 -8.44
N VAL A 37 4.19 4.15 -9.61
CA VAL A 37 3.23 5.26 -9.71
C VAL A 37 1.87 4.94 -9.08
N HIS A 38 1.38 3.73 -9.25
CA HIS A 38 0.07 3.31 -8.75
C HIS A 38 -0.02 3.20 -7.21
N ASP A 39 1.12 3.02 -6.52
CA ASP A 39 1.19 2.99 -5.05
C ASP A 39 1.76 4.30 -4.47
N GLY A 40 2.68 4.95 -5.19
CA GLY A 40 3.40 6.14 -4.73
C GLY A 40 2.68 7.46 -5.00
N ALA A 41 1.81 7.52 -6.02
CA ALA A 41 1.14 8.76 -6.39
C ALA A 41 0.27 9.36 -5.27
N PRO A 42 -0.48 8.59 -4.46
CA PRO A 42 -1.23 9.16 -3.34
C PRO A 42 -0.35 9.84 -2.28
N TYR A 43 0.87 9.32 -2.01
CA TYR A 43 1.80 9.98 -1.07
C TYR A 43 2.29 11.32 -1.61
N ALA A 44 2.70 11.37 -2.88
CA ALA A 44 3.16 12.58 -3.52
C ALA A 44 2.04 13.63 -3.61
N ALA A 45 0.82 13.20 -3.97
CA ALA A 45 -0.35 14.07 -4.01
C ALA A 45 -0.74 14.58 -2.61
N ALA A 46 -0.68 13.74 -1.56
CA ALA A 46 -0.94 14.18 -0.18
C ALA A 46 0.04 15.28 0.25
N GLN A 47 1.30 15.18 -0.16
CA GLN A 47 2.33 16.18 0.10
C GLN A 47 2.05 17.48 -0.66
N GLU A 48 1.86 17.41 -1.98
CA GLU A 48 1.71 18.60 -2.85
C GLU A 48 0.38 19.33 -2.66
N LEU A 49 -0.72 18.59 -2.44
CA LEU A 49 -2.04 19.17 -2.14
C LEU A 49 -2.15 19.63 -0.68
N GLY A 50 -1.11 19.40 0.12
CA GLY A 50 -1.02 19.85 1.50
C GLY A 50 -1.88 19.04 2.49
N PHE A 51 -2.37 17.86 2.13
CA PHE A 51 -3.22 17.06 3.02
C PHE A 51 -2.48 16.60 4.28
N PHE A 52 -1.20 16.22 4.19
CA PHE A 52 -0.40 15.92 5.38
C PHE A 52 -0.22 17.16 6.26
N LYS A 53 0.07 18.32 5.66
CA LYS A 53 0.24 19.58 6.39
C LYS A 53 -1.07 20.04 7.06
N GLN A 54 -2.23 19.85 6.41
CA GLN A 54 -3.55 20.12 7.01
C GLN A 54 -3.83 19.29 8.26
N GLU A 55 -3.27 18.08 8.31
CA GLU A 55 -3.36 17.17 9.46
C GLU A 55 -2.15 17.31 10.40
N ASN A 56 -1.37 18.39 10.31
CA ASN A 56 -0.18 18.68 11.12
C ASN A 56 0.89 17.59 11.04
N LEU A 57 1.15 17.01 9.85
CA LEU A 57 2.10 15.92 9.64
C LEU A 57 3.21 16.30 8.67
N GLU A 58 4.45 15.88 8.99
CA GLU A 58 5.56 15.75 8.05
C GLU A 58 5.82 14.28 7.79
N VAL A 59 5.56 13.80 6.56
CA VAL A 59 5.61 12.37 6.22
C VAL A 59 6.81 12.07 5.33
N LYS A 60 7.64 11.10 5.76
CA LYS A 60 8.80 10.58 5.02
C LYS A 60 8.59 9.09 4.74
N THR A 61 9.03 8.63 3.57
CA THR A 61 8.98 7.20 3.21
C THR A 61 10.38 6.61 3.17
N ILE A 62 10.53 5.37 3.67
CA ILE A 62 11.78 4.60 3.61
C ILE A 62 11.47 3.23 3.00
N VAL A 63 12.31 2.78 2.06
CA VAL A 63 12.14 1.51 1.37
C VAL A 63 12.98 0.41 2.01
N PHE A 64 12.37 -0.75 2.25
CA PHE A 64 13.00 -1.97 2.72
C PHE A 64 12.89 -3.09 1.67
N GLN A 65 13.68 -4.15 1.82
CA GLN A 65 13.66 -5.30 0.93
C GLN A 65 12.66 -6.36 1.43
N GLY A 66 11.35 -6.05 1.28
CA GLY A 66 10.25 -6.94 1.68
C GLY A 66 9.78 -6.76 3.12
N ALA A 67 8.68 -7.44 3.44
CA ALA A 67 8.03 -7.37 4.75
C ALA A 67 8.94 -7.91 5.87
N GLY A 68 9.75 -8.93 5.60
CA GLY A 68 10.67 -9.49 6.58
C GLY A 68 11.70 -8.49 7.12
N ALA A 69 12.14 -7.54 6.29
CA ALA A 69 13.04 -6.46 6.72
C ALA A 69 12.30 -5.28 7.34
N LEU A 70 11.06 -5.03 6.92
CA LEU A 70 10.24 -3.90 7.35
C LEU A 70 9.63 -4.10 8.74
N LEU A 71 9.01 -5.27 9.00
CA LEU A 71 8.22 -5.50 10.21
C LEU A 71 9.01 -5.32 11.51
N PRO A 72 10.27 -5.78 11.64
CA PRO A 72 11.07 -5.51 12.83
C PRO A 72 11.32 -4.03 13.12
N GLN A 73 11.34 -3.17 12.08
CA GLN A 73 11.54 -1.73 12.26
C GLN A 73 10.28 -1.07 12.85
N VAL A 74 9.10 -1.52 12.46
CA VAL A 74 7.83 -1.06 13.04
C VAL A 74 7.66 -1.61 14.46
N ALA A 75 7.95 -2.90 14.67
CA ALA A 75 7.85 -3.55 15.98
C ALA A 75 8.81 -2.93 17.02
N SER A 76 9.97 -2.46 16.59
CA SER A 76 10.93 -1.74 17.46
C SER A 76 10.67 -0.22 17.54
N LYS A 77 9.61 0.28 16.93
CA LYS A 77 9.23 1.72 16.87
C LYS A 77 10.29 2.63 16.21
N ARG A 78 11.23 2.05 15.41
CA ARG A 78 12.21 2.83 14.64
C ARG A 78 11.57 3.57 13.46
N VAL A 79 10.44 3.07 12.96
CA VAL A 79 9.57 3.73 12.01
C VAL A 79 8.14 3.76 12.56
N THR A 80 7.38 4.79 12.23
CA THR A 80 6.05 5.00 12.78
C THR A 80 5.04 4.02 12.22
N PHE A 81 5.04 3.84 10.90
CA PHE A 81 4.11 3.00 10.16
C PHE A 81 4.85 2.10 9.18
N GLY A 82 4.23 0.98 8.84
CA GLY A 82 4.62 0.12 7.74
C GLY A 82 3.48 -0.05 6.75
N TYR A 83 3.81 -0.48 5.52
CA TYR A 83 2.83 -0.81 4.49
C TYR A 83 3.11 -2.21 3.88
N PRO A 84 3.16 -3.27 4.70
CA PRO A 84 3.35 -4.64 4.25
C PRO A 84 2.03 -5.31 3.88
N THR A 85 2.13 -6.52 3.29
CA THR A 85 1.01 -7.48 3.22
C THR A 85 0.78 -8.13 4.59
N SER A 86 -0.36 -8.79 4.77
CA SER A 86 -0.80 -9.29 6.09
C SER A 86 -0.22 -10.65 6.48
N GLU A 87 0.18 -11.48 5.52
CA GLU A 87 0.56 -12.86 5.74
C GLU A 87 1.71 -13.04 6.75
N PRO A 88 2.80 -12.23 6.73
CA PRO A 88 3.87 -12.39 7.72
C PRO A 88 3.45 -12.05 9.15
N VAL A 89 2.52 -11.09 9.33
CA VAL A 89 2.00 -10.74 10.65
C VAL A 89 1.09 -11.86 11.16
N ILE A 90 0.20 -12.38 10.32
CA ILE A 90 -0.64 -13.53 10.65
C ILE A 90 0.24 -14.73 11.05
N SER A 91 1.29 -15.02 10.25
CA SER A 91 2.23 -16.11 10.54
C SER A 91 2.92 -15.96 11.89
N SER A 92 3.18 -14.73 12.36
CA SER A 92 3.83 -14.50 13.66
C SER A 92 2.99 -14.99 14.85
N TYR A 93 1.66 -15.06 14.69
CA TYR A 93 0.77 -15.57 15.74
C TYR A 93 0.90 -17.07 15.98
N PHE A 94 1.43 -17.81 15.01
CA PHE A 94 1.72 -19.24 15.19
C PHE A 94 3.07 -19.51 15.89
N ASN A 95 3.90 -18.48 16.05
CA ASN A 95 5.22 -18.58 16.67
C ASN A 95 5.21 -18.31 18.20
N GLY A 96 4.05 -18.16 18.80
CA GLY A 96 3.87 -17.96 20.25
C GLY A 96 4.59 -16.71 20.78
N LYS A 97 5.74 -16.87 21.45
CA LYS A 97 6.49 -15.74 22.04
C LYS A 97 7.03 -14.73 21.04
N ASP A 98 7.12 -15.11 19.76
CA ASP A 98 7.63 -14.27 18.68
C ASP A 98 6.51 -13.52 17.93
N THR A 99 5.30 -13.51 18.51
CA THR A 99 4.18 -12.69 17.98
C THR A 99 4.59 -11.23 17.95
N LEU A 100 4.46 -10.62 16.77
CA LEU A 100 4.84 -9.23 16.59
C LEU A 100 3.80 -8.30 17.24
N PRO A 101 4.20 -7.29 18.03
CA PRO A 101 3.30 -6.34 18.67
C PRO A 101 2.77 -5.30 17.65
N LEU A 102 2.18 -5.78 16.56
CA LEU A 102 1.77 -4.99 15.42
C LEU A 102 0.28 -5.16 15.13
N ARG A 103 -0.39 -4.06 14.73
CA ARG A 103 -1.80 -4.07 14.37
C ARG A 103 -2.04 -3.18 13.15
N TYR A 104 -2.83 -3.66 12.20
CA TYR A 104 -3.28 -2.91 11.04
C TYR A 104 -4.42 -1.97 11.42
N PHE A 105 -4.36 -0.72 10.93
CA PHE A 105 -5.38 0.32 11.17
C PHE A 105 -6.03 0.87 9.91
N TYR A 106 -5.51 0.50 8.72
CA TYR A 106 -6.04 0.97 7.44
C TYR A 106 -5.77 -0.05 6.33
N ASN A 107 -6.82 -0.47 5.66
CA ASN A 107 -6.75 -1.37 4.51
C ASN A 107 -6.44 -0.59 3.24
N GLY A 108 -5.21 -0.64 2.79
CA GLY A 108 -4.77 0.08 1.59
C GLY A 108 -5.08 -0.66 0.28
N VAL A 109 -5.22 -1.99 0.35
CA VAL A 109 -5.53 -2.87 -0.77
C VAL A 109 -6.56 -3.89 -0.31
N PRO A 110 -7.85 -3.64 -0.57
CA PRO A 110 -8.96 -4.43 0.00
C PRO A 110 -8.99 -5.90 -0.41
N THR A 111 -8.38 -6.24 -1.53
CA THR A 111 -8.33 -7.62 -2.06
C THR A 111 -6.89 -7.97 -2.44
N ASN A 112 -6.56 -9.25 -2.39
CA ASN A 112 -5.29 -9.74 -2.92
C ASN A 112 -5.30 -9.59 -4.45
N THR A 113 -4.26 -8.98 -4.98
CA THR A 113 -4.09 -8.77 -6.43
C THR A 113 -2.96 -9.62 -7.02
N MET A 114 -2.47 -10.60 -6.26
CA MET A 114 -1.38 -11.47 -6.70
C MET A 114 -1.87 -12.52 -7.70
N GLU A 115 -1.05 -12.76 -8.71
CA GLU A 115 -1.31 -13.75 -9.77
C GLU A 115 0.01 -14.32 -10.28
N PHE A 116 -0.07 -15.37 -11.12
CA PHE A 116 1.07 -15.80 -11.90
C PHE A 116 0.95 -15.25 -13.32
N ALA A 117 2.05 -14.73 -13.86
CA ALA A 117 2.12 -14.24 -15.23
C ALA A 117 3.19 -15.04 -16.00
N VAL A 118 2.81 -15.53 -17.19
CA VAL A 118 3.70 -16.23 -18.12
C VAL A 118 3.67 -15.54 -19.48
N LEU A 119 4.66 -15.76 -20.34
CA LEU A 119 4.57 -15.27 -21.72
C LEU A 119 3.35 -15.90 -22.43
N ALA A 120 2.71 -15.14 -23.31
CA ALA A 120 1.45 -15.56 -23.95
C ALA A 120 1.59 -16.84 -24.81
N ASP A 121 2.77 -17.08 -25.35
CA ASP A 121 3.13 -18.26 -26.14
C ASP A 121 3.60 -19.44 -25.29
N SER A 122 3.74 -19.25 -23.98
CA SER A 122 4.09 -20.33 -23.03
C SER A 122 3.04 -21.45 -23.07
N PRO A 123 3.45 -22.73 -22.97
CA PRO A 123 2.53 -23.86 -22.83
C PRO A 123 1.78 -23.85 -21.48
N ILE A 124 2.22 -23.10 -20.50
CA ILE A 124 1.63 -22.99 -19.16
C ILE A 124 0.30 -22.23 -19.25
N LYS A 125 -0.81 -22.89 -18.90
CA LYS A 125 -2.18 -22.34 -18.96
C LYS A 125 -2.87 -22.29 -17.60
N THR A 126 -2.46 -23.15 -16.69
CA THR A 126 -3.04 -23.33 -15.35
C THR A 126 -1.93 -23.35 -14.30
N ILE A 127 -2.30 -23.23 -13.01
CA ILE A 127 -1.33 -23.37 -11.91
C ILE A 127 -0.68 -24.75 -11.91
N ALA A 128 -1.41 -25.81 -12.28
CA ALA A 128 -0.87 -27.17 -12.32
C ALA A 128 0.26 -27.33 -13.36
N ASP A 129 0.24 -26.55 -14.44
CA ASP A 129 1.27 -26.57 -15.47
C ASP A 129 2.61 -25.98 -15.01
N LEU A 130 2.64 -25.34 -13.84
CA LEU A 130 3.86 -24.82 -13.21
C LEU A 130 4.75 -25.93 -12.62
N LYS A 131 4.35 -27.21 -12.69
CA LYS A 131 5.18 -28.32 -12.24
C LYS A 131 6.53 -28.34 -12.95
N GLY A 132 7.63 -28.43 -12.20
CA GLY A 132 9.00 -28.40 -12.71
C GLY A 132 9.48 -27.00 -13.15
N LYS A 133 8.76 -25.92 -12.81
CA LYS A 133 9.00 -24.58 -13.30
C LYS A 133 9.64 -23.67 -12.24
N GLN A 134 10.32 -22.62 -12.72
CA GLN A 134 10.88 -21.57 -11.89
C GLN A 134 9.95 -20.36 -11.87
N ILE A 135 9.58 -19.91 -10.66
CA ILE A 135 8.70 -18.78 -10.43
C ILE A 135 9.53 -17.61 -9.89
N GLY A 136 9.57 -16.52 -10.64
CA GLY A 136 10.27 -15.32 -10.25
C GLY A 136 9.48 -14.47 -9.25
N VAL A 137 10.16 -14.02 -8.21
CA VAL A 137 9.68 -13.01 -7.22
C VAL A 137 10.73 -11.94 -7.05
N GLY A 138 10.35 -10.77 -6.53
CA GLY A 138 11.31 -9.69 -6.33
C GLY A 138 12.38 -10.02 -5.30
N ALA A 139 11.99 -10.62 -4.19
CA ALA A 139 12.88 -11.13 -3.14
C ALA A 139 12.21 -12.29 -2.40
N LEU A 140 12.98 -13.24 -1.87
CA LEU A 140 12.45 -14.37 -1.09
C LEU A 140 11.88 -13.96 0.28
N THR A 141 12.08 -12.69 0.68
CA THR A 141 11.52 -12.08 1.88
C THR A 141 10.16 -11.40 1.65
N TRP A 142 9.60 -11.51 0.44
CA TRP A 142 8.29 -10.92 0.15
C TRP A 142 7.17 -11.61 0.93
N GLY A 143 6.31 -10.79 1.55
CA GLY A 143 5.18 -11.27 2.32
C GLY A 143 4.08 -11.96 1.52
N THR A 144 4.12 -11.87 0.20
CA THR A 144 3.15 -12.49 -0.73
C THR A 144 3.48 -13.95 -1.09
N ILE A 145 4.68 -14.43 -0.76
CA ILE A 145 5.11 -15.80 -1.08
C ILE A 145 4.20 -16.86 -0.45
N PRO A 146 3.77 -16.75 0.84
CA PRO A 146 2.83 -17.70 1.43
C PRO A 146 1.55 -17.89 0.61
N GLY A 147 0.93 -16.81 0.15
CA GLY A 147 -0.27 -16.89 -0.71
C GLY A 147 -0.01 -17.63 -2.04
N GLY A 148 1.14 -17.37 -2.68
CA GLY A 148 1.56 -18.09 -3.88
C GLY A 148 1.76 -19.58 -3.63
N ARG A 149 2.40 -19.94 -2.50
CA ARG A 149 2.58 -21.36 -2.11
C ARG A 149 1.25 -22.04 -1.83
N ALA A 150 0.31 -21.36 -1.16
CA ALA A 150 -1.04 -21.87 -0.94
C ALA A 150 -1.74 -22.15 -2.28
N ALA A 151 -1.68 -21.21 -3.23
CA ALA A 151 -2.27 -21.38 -4.56
C ALA A 151 -1.66 -22.56 -5.33
N LEU A 152 -0.33 -22.79 -5.20
CA LEU A 152 0.33 -23.96 -5.79
C LEU A 152 -0.14 -25.27 -5.15
N ARG A 153 -0.28 -25.33 -3.82
CA ARG A 153 -0.74 -26.52 -3.10
C ARG A 153 -2.18 -26.89 -3.44
N THR A 154 -3.08 -25.94 -3.64
CA THR A 154 -4.45 -26.24 -4.10
C THR A 154 -4.47 -26.87 -5.50
N ALA A 155 -3.44 -26.64 -6.31
CA ALA A 155 -3.25 -27.30 -7.61
C ALA A 155 -2.45 -28.62 -7.53
N GLY A 156 -2.20 -29.14 -6.31
CA GLY A 156 -1.48 -30.37 -6.08
C GLY A 156 0.04 -30.27 -6.22
N LEU A 157 0.61 -29.05 -6.21
CA LEU A 157 2.05 -28.83 -6.32
C LEU A 157 2.67 -28.55 -4.94
N THR A 158 3.85 -29.09 -4.70
CA THR A 158 4.62 -28.86 -3.47
C THR A 158 5.72 -27.83 -3.75
N PRO A 159 5.62 -26.59 -3.21
CA PRO A 159 6.67 -25.59 -3.34
C PRO A 159 8.00 -26.09 -2.74
N GLY A 160 9.09 -25.81 -3.44
CA GLY A 160 10.44 -26.32 -3.08
C GLY A 160 10.75 -27.73 -3.54
N LYS A 161 9.76 -28.48 -4.08
CA LYS A 161 9.91 -29.81 -4.67
C LYS A 161 9.44 -29.83 -6.12
N ASP A 162 8.19 -29.42 -6.37
CA ASP A 162 7.59 -29.42 -7.70
C ASP A 162 7.76 -28.09 -8.43
N VAL A 163 8.01 -27.00 -7.70
CA VAL A 163 8.25 -25.64 -8.22
C VAL A 163 9.28 -24.93 -7.34
N GLU A 164 10.06 -24.04 -7.95
CA GLU A 164 11.08 -23.25 -7.25
C GLU A 164 10.80 -21.76 -7.35
N TYR A 165 10.90 -21.03 -6.22
CA TYR A 165 10.90 -19.57 -6.21
C TYR A 165 12.30 -19.01 -6.38
N VAL A 166 12.47 -18.09 -7.34
CA VAL A 166 13.75 -17.46 -7.68
C VAL A 166 13.66 -15.95 -7.45
N ALA A 167 14.59 -15.38 -6.70
CA ALA A 167 14.70 -13.94 -6.56
C ALA A 167 15.24 -13.32 -7.85
N VAL A 168 14.43 -12.53 -8.54
CA VAL A 168 14.75 -11.91 -9.83
C VAL A 168 14.78 -10.38 -9.79
N GLY A 169 14.48 -9.80 -8.64
CA GLY A 169 14.28 -8.36 -8.49
C GLY A 169 12.88 -7.90 -8.90
N ALA A 170 12.55 -6.68 -8.51
CA ALA A 170 11.26 -6.08 -8.77
C ALA A 170 11.20 -5.43 -10.16
N LEU A 171 9.99 -5.28 -10.70
CA LEU A 171 9.71 -4.51 -11.93
C LEU A 171 10.60 -4.93 -13.12
N ALA A 172 11.40 -3.99 -13.65
CA ALA A 172 12.18 -4.20 -14.87
C ALA A 172 13.09 -5.43 -14.80
N SER A 173 13.71 -5.73 -13.65
CA SER A 173 14.58 -6.91 -13.46
C SER A 173 13.78 -8.21 -13.57
N GLY A 174 12.60 -8.27 -12.90
CA GLY A 174 11.68 -9.41 -12.99
C GLY A 174 11.12 -9.58 -14.40
N PHE A 175 10.70 -8.47 -15.04
CA PHE A 175 10.19 -8.50 -16.42
C PHE A 175 11.25 -9.01 -17.40
N GLN A 176 12.49 -8.58 -17.24
CA GLN A 176 13.59 -9.07 -18.08
C GLN A 176 13.90 -10.55 -17.84
N ALA A 177 13.79 -11.02 -16.59
CA ALA A 177 13.98 -12.43 -16.27
C ALA A 177 12.94 -13.33 -16.96
N LEU A 178 11.66 -12.91 -17.01
CA LEU A 178 10.63 -13.62 -17.75
C LEU A 178 10.87 -13.57 -19.26
N LYS A 179 11.14 -12.40 -19.83
CA LYS A 179 11.37 -12.23 -21.27
C LYS A 179 12.57 -13.00 -21.79
N SER A 180 13.61 -13.17 -20.97
CA SER A 180 14.83 -13.91 -21.35
C SER A 180 14.70 -15.43 -21.12
N GLY A 181 13.59 -15.93 -20.57
CA GLY A 181 13.42 -17.34 -20.23
C GLY A 181 14.25 -17.80 -19.03
N ARG A 182 14.81 -16.87 -18.23
CA ARG A 182 15.51 -17.23 -16.98
C ARG A 182 14.56 -17.80 -15.92
N ILE A 183 13.29 -17.45 -16.02
CA ILE A 183 12.18 -18.00 -15.24
C ILE A 183 11.01 -18.31 -16.17
N ASP A 184 10.14 -19.21 -15.75
CA ASP A 184 8.97 -19.64 -16.53
C ASP A 184 7.73 -18.78 -16.24
N ALA A 185 7.61 -18.28 -15.00
CA ALA A 185 6.50 -17.43 -14.54
C ALA A 185 6.98 -16.34 -13.58
N LEU A 186 6.25 -15.22 -13.53
CA LEU A 186 6.33 -14.22 -12.46
C LEU A 186 5.21 -14.47 -11.46
N ASN A 187 5.48 -14.25 -10.19
CA ASN A 187 4.47 -14.14 -9.15
C ASN A 187 4.44 -12.69 -8.65
N PHE A 188 3.75 -11.84 -9.40
CA PHE A 188 3.64 -10.41 -9.14
C PHE A 188 2.17 -10.02 -8.92
N ASN A 189 1.92 -8.75 -8.63
CA ASN A 189 0.57 -8.22 -8.54
C ASN A 189 0.07 -7.74 -9.92
N SER A 190 -1.23 -7.73 -10.11
CA SER A 190 -1.88 -7.37 -11.37
C SER A 190 -1.49 -5.98 -11.91
N SER A 191 -1.15 -5.01 -11.04
CA SER A 191 -0.70 -3.69 -11.52
C SER A 191 0.70 -3.74 -12.15
N TRP A 192 1.57 -4.63 -11.67
CA TRP A 192 2.89 -4.83 -12.29
C TRP A 192 2.77 -5.63 -13.59
N ASP A 193 1.83 -6.57 -13.63
CA ASP A 193 1.53 -7.30 -14.86
C ASP A 193 0.87 -6.38 -15.91
N ASP A 194 0.02 -5.42 -15.49
CA ASP A 194 -0.44 -4.31 -16.35
C ASP A 194 0.75 -3.53 -16.95
N MET A 195 1.77 -3.20 -16.13
CA MET A 195 2.96 -2.49 -16.62
C MET A 195 3.75 -3.33 -17.64
N LEU A 196 3.87 -4.63 -17.42
CA LEU A 196 4.55 -5.53 -18.35
C LEU A 196 3.82 -5.59 -19.70
N GLU A 197 2.49 -5.72 -19.70
CA GLU A 197 1.66 -5.67 -20.91
C GLU A 197 1.74 -4.32 -21.64
N MET A 198 1.67 -3.21 -20.90
CA MET A 198 1.80 -1.87 -21.46
C MET A 198 3.18 -1.62 -22.08
N SER A 199 4.22 -2.34 -21.62
CA SER A 199 5.55 -2.34 -22.26
C SER A 199 5.59 -3.07 -23.61
N GLY A 200 4.47 -3.65 -24.06
CA GLY A 200 4.33 -4.42 -25.30
C GLY A 200 4.60 -5.91 -25.15
N THR A 201 4.83 -6.40 -23.94
CA THR A 201 5.04 -7.84 -23.69
C THR A 201 3.70 -8.53 -23.54
N LYS A 202 3.39 -9.46 -24.44
CA LYS A 202 2.16 -10.27 -24.33
C LYS A 202 2.34 -11.34 -23.27
N ILE A 203 1.46 -11.33 -22.26
CA ILE A 203 1.44 -12.32 -21.18
C ILE A 203 0.08 -13.03 -21.10
N ARG A 204 0.08 -14.17 -20.44
CA ARG A 204 -1.12 -14.84 -19.92
C ARG A 204 -1.07 -14.75 -18.41
N ARG A 205 -2.17 -14.26 -17.81
CA ARG A 205 -2.36 -14.19 -16.37
C ARG A 205 -3.07 -15.43 -15.88
N ILE A 206 -2.58 -16.01 -14.82
CA ILE A 206 -3.13 -17.19 -14.17
C ILE A 206 -3.49 -16.75 -12.73
N ALA A 207 -4.78 -16.46 -12.52
CA ALA A 207 -5.29 -16.00 -11.24
C ALA A 207 -5.13 -17.08 -10.15
N TYR A 208 -4.98 -16.63 -8.92
CA TYR A 208 -5.13 -17.50 -7.75
C TYR A 208 -6.58 -17.99 -7.64
N PRO A 209 -6.82 -19.13 -6.96
CA PRO A 209 -8.18 -19.51 -6.57
C PRO A 209 -8.89 -18.35 -5.83
N GLU A 210 -10.18 -18.15 -6.11
CA GLU A 210 -10.97 -16.99 -5.65
C GLU A 210 -10.90 -16.79 -4.14
N VAL A 211 -10.88 -17.87 -3.37
CA VAL A 211 -10.77 -17.82 -1.91
C VAL A 211 -9.53 -17.07 -1.41
N PHE A 212 -8.46 -17.00 -2.18
CA PHE A 212 -7.26 -16.25 -1.84
C PHE A 212 -7.32 -14.77 -2.29
N SER A 213 -8.26 -14.40 -3.17
CA SER A 213 -8.47 -13.01 -3.57
C SER A 213 -9.16 -12.19 -2.48
N GLU A 214 -9.90 -12.84 -1.59
CA GLU A 214 -10.61 -12.19 -0.47
C GLU A 214 -9.71 -11.84 0.71
N THR A 215 -8.42 -12.24 0.70
CA THR A 215 -7.45 -11.83 1.71
C THR A 215 -7.06 -10.36 1.49
N ALA A 216 -6.91 -9.59 2.58
CA ALA A 216 -6.43 -8.23 2.49
C ALA A 216 -4.99 -8.20 1.93
N GLY A 217 -4.74 -7.32 0.98
CA GLY A 217 -3.41 -7.05 0.47
C GLY A 217 -2.58 -6.18 1.42
N ASN A 218 -1.97 -5.11 0.89
CA ASN A 218 -1.19 -4.18 1.72
C ASN A 218 -2.10 -3.28 2.57
N GLY A 219 -1.65 -3.01 3.79
CA GLY A 219 -2.32 -2.09 4.70
C GLY A 219 -1.34 -1.33 5.58
N PHE A 220 -1.79 -0.23 6.17
CA PHE A 220 -0.99 0.46 7.17
C PHE A 220 -1.03 -0.25 8.50
N ILE A 221 0.18 -0.53 9.00
CA ILE A 221 0.42 -1.22 10.27
C ILE A 221 1.26 -0.32 11.18
N THR A 222 1.06 -0.46 12.47
CA THR A 222 1.83 0.23 13.50
C THR A 222 2.04 -0.66 14.72
N HIS A 223 2.91 -0.24 15.65
CA HIS A 223 3.02 -0.87 16.95
C HIS A 223 1.69 -0.74 17.72
N THR A 224 1.28 -1.81 18.41
CA THR A 224 0.00 -1.86 19.13
C THR A 224 -0.18 -0.75 20.16
N ASP A 225 0.89 -0.29 20.80
CA ASP A 225 0.82 0.82 21.76
C ASP A 225 0.27 2.11 21.14
N ASN A 226 0.50 2.37 19.85
CA ASN A 226 0.03 3.59 19.20
C ASN A 226 -1.51 3.71 19.15
N PHE A 227 -2.23 2.58 19.24
CA PHE A 227 -3.69 2.63 19.37
C PHE A 227 -4.16 3.20 20.71
N ARG A 228 -3.34 3.08 21.78
CA ARG A 228 -3.62 3.64 23.09
C ARG A 228 -3.01 5.03 23.24
N ASP A 229 -1.76 5.20 22.84
CA ASP A 229 -0.95 6.37 23.18
C ASP A 229 -1.10 7.50 22.14
N HIS A 230 -1.33 7.14 20.86
CA HIS A 230 -1.37 8.08 19.74
C HIS A 230 -2.47 7.76 18.71
N PRO A 231 -3.74 7.48 19.11
CA PRO A 231 -4.81 7.10 18.18
C PRO A 231 -5.14 8.23 17.19
N ASP A 232 -4.99 9.49 17.60
CA ASP A 232 -5.17 10.66 16.77
C ASP A 232 -4.17 10.72 15.61
N LEU A 233 -2.92 10.33 15.84
CA LEU A 233 -1.88 10.28 14.80
C LEU A 233 -2.26 9.28 13.70
N LEU A 234 -2.81 8.11 14.07
CA LEU A 234 -3.29 7.10 13.13
C LEU A 234 -4.43 7.65 12.26
N VAL A 235 -5.39 8.34 12.90
CA VAL A 235 -6.53 8.97 12.20
C VAL A 235 -6.07 10.04 11.24
N ARG A 236 -5.24 10.99 11.68
CA ARG A 236 -4.75 12.13 10.89
C ARG A 236 -3.96 11.65 9.67
N PHE A 237 -3.06 10.68 9.86
CA PHE A 237 -2.29 10.11 8.76
C PHE A 237 -3.19 9.42 7.72
N ALA A 238 -4.05 8.50 8.17
CA ALA A 238 -4.93 7.74 7.28
C ALA A 238 -5.96 8.65 6.58
N ARG A 239 -6.46 9.70 7.25
CA ARG A 239 -7.36 10.70 6.66
C ARG A 239 -6.67 11.46 5.52
N ALA A 240 -5.44 11.96 5.75
CA ALA A 240 -4.66 12.63 4.72
C ALA A 240 -4.41 11.73 3.51
N TYR A 241 -4.06 10.47 3.75
CA TYR A 241 -3.87 9.47 2.68
C TYR A 241 -5.16 9.15 1.92
N THR A 242 -6.30 9.03 2.63
CA THR A 242 -7.61 8.82 2.02
C THR A 242 -8.03 10.00 1.13
N LYS A 243 -7.84 11.24 1.61
CA LYS A 243 -8.04 12.45 0.81
C LYS A 243 -7.23 12.39 -0.49
N ALA A 244 -5.96 11.97 -0.41
CA ALA A 244 -5.10 11.84 -1.58
C ALA A 244 -5.57 10.74 -2.55
N GLN A 245 -6.05 9.60 -2.07
CA GLN A 245 -6.62 8.56 -2.93
C GLN A 245 -7.84 9.10 -3.71
N ILE A 246 -8.74 9.82 -3.05
CA ILE A 246 -9.92 10.45 -3.68
C ILE A 246 -9.49 11.56 -4.67
N ALA A 247 -8.50 12.37 -4.32
CA ALA A 247 -7.95 13.38 -5.21
C ALA A 247 -7.33 12.74 -6.46
N CYS A 248 -6.58 11.67 -6.31
CA CYS A 248 -5.96 10.95 -7.43
C CYS A 248 -6.98 10.19 -8.29
N GLN A 249 -8.08 9.71 -7.71
CA GLN A 249 -9.20 9.16 -8.48
C GLN A 249 -9.85 10.26 -9.33
N THR A 250 -9.93 11.48 -8.81
CA THR A 250 -10.55 12.64 -9.49
C THR A 250 -9.65 13.24 -10.56
N ASN A 251 -8.34 13.36 -10.31
CA ASN A 251 -7.35 13.92 -11.22
C ASN A 251 -6.08 13.04 -11.23
N PRO A 252 -6.14 11.84 -11.84
CA PRO A 252 -5.02 10.91 -11.84
C PRO A 252 -3.81 11.45 -12.60
N LYS A 253 -4.01 12.26 -13.64
CA LYS A 253 -2.93 12.90 -14.40
C LYS A 253 -2.06 13.78 -13.51
N TYR A 254 -2.67 14.64 -12.70
CA TYR A 254 -1.96 15.48 -11.73
C TYR A 254 -1.15 14.62 -10.75
N CYS A 255 -1.76 13.56 -10.19
CA CYS A 255 -1.08 12.70 -9.22
C CYS A 255 0.11 11.94 -9.81
N VAL A 256 0.02 11.51 -11.08
CA VAL A 256 1.17 10.94 -11.79
C VAL A 256 2.30 11.95 -11.92
N GLN A 257 1.98 13.18 -12.29
CA GLN A 257 2.97 14.27 -12.41
C GLN A 257 3.58 14.61 -11.05
N ALA A 258 2.79 14.69 -9.98
CA ALA A 258 3.26 14.88 -8.60
C ALA A 258 4.23 13.76 -8.18
N PHE A 259 3.87 12.51 -8.49
CA PHE A 259 4.76 11.37 -8.22
C PHE A 259 6.10 11.47 -8.96
N TRP A 260 6.09 11.86 -10.24
CA TRP A 260 7.32 12.02 -11.01
C TRP A 260 8.16 13.23 -10.59
N ARG A 261 7.53 14.30 -10.06
CA ARG A 261 8.28 15.41 -9.45
C ARG A 261 9.01 14.96 -8.18
N ALA A 262 8.34 14.17 -7.35
CA ALA A 262 8.92 13.60 -6.13
C ALA A 262 9.94 12.47 -6.40
N ASN A 263 9.78 11.75 -7.53
CA ASN A 263 10.59 10.58 -7.90
C ASN A 263 11.01 10.64 -9.38
N PRO A 264 11.91 11.56 -9.78
CA PRO A 264 12.28 11.76 -11.18
C PRO A 264 12.80 10.50 -11.88
N GLN A 265 13.46 9.61 -11.12
CA GLN A 265 13.99 8.33 -11.60
C GLN A 265 12.90 7.32 -11.97
N ALA A 266 11.67 7.49 -11.48
CA ALA A 266 10.54 6.63 -11.82
C ALA A 266 9.83 7.03 -13.12
N LYS A 267 10.18 8.18 -13.71
CA LYS A 267 9.65 8.60 -15.01
C LYS A 267 10.29 7.75 -16.11
N PRO A 268 9.51 7.10 -17.00
CA PRO A 268 10.06 6.27 -18.07
C PRO A 268 10.98 7.07 -18.99
N ALA A 269 12.21 6.58 -19.18
CA ALA A 269 13.16 7.14 -20.14
C ALA A 269 12.96 6.51 -21.53
N GLY A 270 13.18 7.29 -22.60
CA GLY A 270 13.11 6.77 -23.97
C GLY A 270 11.70 6.49 -24.51
N THR A 271 10.65 6.81 -23.74
CA THR A 271 9.25 6.73 -24.18
C THR A 271 8.76 8.14 -24.50
N ASP A 272 7.88 8.27 -25.48
CA ASP A 272 7.17 9.54 -25.75
C ASP A 272 6.52 10.05 -24.46
N PRO A 273 6.73 11.32 -24.07
CA PRO A 273 6.27 11.84 -22.79
C PRO A 273 4.74 11.79 -22.60
N ASP A 274 3.98 12.02 -23.68
CA ASP A 274 2.51 12.01 -23.62
C ASP A 274 1.99 10.59 -23.47
N ARG A 275 2.60 9.64 -24.17
CA ARG A 275 2.30 8.22 -24.03
C ARG A 275 2.66 7.73 -22.62
N ALA A 276 3.84 8.04 -22.11
CA ALA A 276 4.25 7.67 -20.75
C ALA A 276 3.27 8.19 -19.70
N LEU A 277 2.79 9.43 -19.87
CA LEU A 277 1.80 10.03 -18.97
C LEU A 277 0.43 9.35 -19.08
N ALA A 278 -0.02 9.05 -20.29
CA ALA A 278 -1.29 8.35 -20.52
C ALA A 278 -1.28 6.94 -19.92
N ASP A 279 -0.19 6.20 -20.14
CA ASP A 279 0.01 4.85 -19.60
C ASP A 279 0.03 4.87 -18.06
N ALA A 280 0.81 5.74 -17.44
CA ALA A 280 0.89 5.88 -15.99
C ALA A 280 -0.45 6.33 -15.37
N THR A 281 -1.18 7.23 -16.07
CA THR A 281 -2.52 7.68 -15.66
C THR A 281 -3.52 6.52 -15.67
N THR A 282 -3.49 5.70 -16.72
CA THR A 282 -4.34 4.51 -16.85
C THR A 282 -4.05 3.51 -15.73
N LEU A 283 -2.77 3.24 -15.45
CA LEU A 283 -2.33 2.34 -14.40
C LEU A 283 -2.81 2.79 -13.01
N LEU A 284 -2.63 4.08 -12.70
CA LEU A 284 -3.09 4.67 -11.44
C LEU A 284 -4.62 4.60 -11.32
N SER A 285 -5.35 4.94 -12.39
CA SER A 285 -6.82 4.89 -12.40
C SER A 285 -7.34 3.48 -12.14
N ARG A 286 -6.79 2.46 -12.81
CA ARG A 286 -7.15 1.05 -12.58
C ARG A 286 -6.89 0.61 -11.13
N ARG A 287 -5.78 1.05 -10.56
CA ARG A 287 -5.44 0.76 -9.16
C ARG A 287 -6.42 1.38 -8.19
N LEU A 288 -6.70 2.67 -8.35
CA LEU A 288 -7.62 3.41 -7.47
C LEU A 288 -9.06 2.90 -7.60
N ASP A 289 -9.47 2.51 -8.81
CA ASP A 289 -10.78 1.90 -9.02
C ASP A 289 -10.91 0.61 -8.20
N ARG A 290 -9.95 -0.30 -8.27
CA ARG A 290 -9.93 -1.54 -7.47
C ARG A 290 -9.87 -1.29 -5.96
N VAL A 291 -9.24 -0.20 -5.51
CA VAL A 291 -9.12 0.16 -4.09
C VAL A 291 -10.39 0.80 -3.55
N LEU A 292 -10.98 1.72 -4.30
CA LEU A 292 -12.09 2.56 -3.85
C LEU A 292 -13.48 2.01 -4.23
N ASN A 293 -13.53 1.06 -5.17
CA ASN A 293 -14.78 0.45 -5.62
C ASN A 293 -14.71 -1.08 -5.50
N LYS A 294 -15.87 -1.71 -5.36
CA LYS A 294 -16.04 -3.15 -5.51
C LYS A 294 -16.09 -3.53 -6.98
N ALA A 295 -16.05 -4.82 -7.29
CA ALA A 295 -16.11 -5.32 -8.67
C ALA A 295 -17.43 -4.93 -9.39
N ASP A 296 -18.52 -4.74 -8.65
CA ASP A 296 -19.81 -4.28 -9.15
C ASP A 296 -19.90 -2.75 -9.32
N GLY A 297 -18.81 -2.01 -9.08
CA GLY A 297 -18.73 -0.56 -9.15
C GLY A 297 -19.23 0.18 -7.91
N THR A 298 -19.76 -0.52 -6.90
CA THR A 298 -20.21 0.16 -5.67
C THR A 298 -19.01 0.68 -4.85
N PRO A 299 -19.10 1.92 -4.30
CA PRO A 299 -18.01 2.47 -3.50
C PRO A 299 -17.71 1.64 -2.26
N ARG A 300 -16.44 1.49 -1.94
CA ARG A 300 -15.97 0.95 -0.65
C ARG A 300 -15.86 2.09 0.37
N THR A 301 -15.96 1.75 1.65
CA THR A 301 -15.50 2.65 2.72
C THR A 301 -13.97 2.57 2.79
N PRO A 302 -13.22 3.65 2.45
CA PRO A 302 -11.77 3.60 2.43
C PRO A 302 -11.18 3.13 3.76
N GLY A 303 -10.17 2.29 3.69
CA GLY A 303 -9.44 1.78 4.86
C GLY A 303 -10.13 0.64 5.63
N ARG A 304 -11.39 0.30 5.34
CA ARG A 304 -12.15 -0.71 6.07
C ARG A 304 -11.72 -2.13 5.69
N TYR A 305 -11.54 -2.98 6.69
CA TYR A 305 -11.32 -4.41 6.55
C TYR A 305 -12.66 -5.20 6.53
N ASP A 306 -12.79 -6.16 5.64
CA ASP A 306 -13.78 -7.23 5.76
C ASP A 306 -13.17 -8.36 6.61
N LEU A 307 -13.44 -8.33 7.91
CA LEU A 307 -12.84 -9.28 8.85
C LEU A 307 -13.34 -10.71 8.62
N LYS A 308 -14.56 -10.89 8.05
CA LYS A 308 -15.10 -12.20 7.71
C LYS A 308 -14.39 -12.79 6.51
N ALA A 309 -14.17 -11.98 5.47
CA ALA A 309 -13.42 -12.40 4.28
C ALA A 309 -11.97 -12.74 4.63
N ILE A 310 -11.33 -11.93 5.50
CA ILE A 310 -9.98 -12.21 5.99
C ILE A 310 -9.92 -13.54 6.74
N GLN A 311 -10.88 -13.83 7.64
CA GLN A 311 -10.94 -15.10 8.37
C GLN A 311 -11.12 -16.28 7.40
N ALA A 312 -11.95 -16.15 6.38
CA ALA A 312 -12.12 -17.18 5.34
C ALA A 312 -10.82 -17.42 4.55
N GLY A 313 -10.09 -16.35 4.21
CA GLY A 313 -8.78 -16.44 3.58
C GLY A 313 -7.73 -17.14 4.45
N ILE A 314 -7.71 -16.85 5.76
CA ILE A 314 -6.83 -17.53 6.73
C ILE A 314 -7.17 -19.02 6.81
N GLN A 315 -8.47 -19.38 6.81
CA GLN A 315 -8.90 -20.78 6.76
C GLN A 315 -8.40 -21.47 5.49
N ALA A 316 -8.54 -20.84 4.32
CA ALA A 316 -8.04 -21.40 3.07
C ALA A 316 -6.51 -21.59 3.06
N MET A 317 -5.76 -20.67 3.70
CA MET A 317 -4.30 -20.80 3.87
C MET A 317 -3.95 -21.99 4.78
N ALA A 318 -4.73 -22.23 5.84
CA ALA A 318 -4.57 -23.39 6.71
C ALA A 318 -4.94 -24.69 5.99
N ASP A 319 -6.05 -24.73 5.28
CA ASP A 319 -6.48 -25.89 4.47
C ASP A 319 -5.45 -26.24 3.39
N ALA A 320 -4.79 -25.25 2.81
CA ALA A 320 -3.67 -25.43 1.90
C ALA A 320 -2.35 -25.84 2.59
N GLY A 321 -2.32 -25.95 3.93
CA GLY A 321 -1.13 -26.33 4.70
C GLY A 321 -0.04 -25.26 4.76
N GLU A 322 -0.38 -23.99 4.47
CA GLU A 322 0.56 -22.87 4.61
C GLU A 322 0.58 -22.33 6.05
N TYR A 323 -0.57 -22.35 6.71
CA TYR A 323 -0.70 -22.07 8.13
C TYR A 323 -0.97 -23.34 8.94
N PRO A 324 -0.49 -23.48 10.18
CA PRO A 324 -0.75 -24.65 11.01
C PRO A 324 -2.19 -24.76 11.50
N SER A 325 -2.91 -23.63 11.54
CA SER A 325 -4.35 -23.55 11.88
C SER A 325 -4.95 -22.27 11.33
N ALA A 326 -6.27 -22.13 11.40
CA ALA A 326 -7.00 -20.89 11.14
C ALA A 326 -7.34 -20.12 12.43
N ASP A 327 -6.94 -20.63 13.59
CA ASP A 327 -7.24 -20.03 14.90
C ASP A 327 -6.26 -18.89 15.20
N VAL A 328 -6.59 -17.70 14.68
CA VAL A 328 -5.86 -16.45 14.92
C VAL A 328 -6.84 -15.36 15.34
N PRO A 329 -6.44 -14.46 16.25
CA PRO A 329 -7.30 -13.39 16.73
C PRO A 329 -7.36 -12.25 15.70
N VAL A 330 -8.16 -12.40 14.63
CA VAL A 330 -8.24 -11.44 13.51
C VAL A 330 -8.49 -10.02 14.00
N ASN A 331 -9.31 -9.82 15.05
CA ASN A 331 -9.58 -8.51 15.63
C ASN A 331 -8.38 -7.89 16.35
N ASN A 332 -7.38 -8.69 16.74
CA ASN A 332 -6.14 -8.17 17.33
C ASN A 332 -5.14 -7.77 16.24
N ILE A 333 -5.25 -8.37 15.07
CA ILE A 333 -4.38 -8.10 13.91
C ILE A 333 -4.91 -6.90 13.10
N PHE A 334 -6.22 -6.82 12.89
CA PHE A 334 -6.86 -5.79 12.07
C PHE A 334 -7.87 -4.99 12.87
N SER A 335 -7.89 -3.68 12.70
CA SER A 335 -8.83 -2.79 13.37
C SER A 335 -9.67 -1.98 12.38
N ASN A 336 -10.96 -1.89 12.67
CA ASN A 336 -11.88 -0.94 12.04
C ASN A 336 -12.29 0.20 12.99
N ASP A 337 -11.69 0.27 14.19
CA ASP A 337 -12.13 1.17 15.27
C ASP A 337 -12.01 2.66 14.90
N LEU A 338 -11.06 2.99 14.03
CA LEU A 338 -10.77 4.37 13.63
C LEU A 338 -11.41 4.78 12.29
N ILE A 339 -12.07 3.86 11.57
CA ILE A 339 -12.53 4.07 10.19
C ILE A 339 -13.54 5.21 10.07
N SER A 340 -14.45 5.36 11.03
CA SER A 340 -15.41 6.48 11.04
C SER A 340 -14.69 7.83 11.10
N GLN A 341 -13.73 7.97 12.01
CA GLN A 341 -12.97 9.19 12.19
C GLN A 341 -12.04 9.48 11.00
N ILE A 342 -11.43 8.44 10.40
CA ILE A 342 -10.58 8.56 9.20
C ILE A 342 -11.38 9.13 8.02
N ASN A 343 -12.64 8.74 7.87
CA ASN A 343 -13.50 9.16 6.75
C ASN A 343 -14.37 10.38 7.08
N ASP A 344 -14.17 11.02 8.24
CA ASP A 344 -14.89 12.23 8.64
C ASP A 344 -14.23 13.48 8.03
N PHE A 345 -14.55 13.74 6.76
CA PHE A 345 -14.13 14.93 6.02
C PHE A 345 -15.05 15.17 4.81
N ASP A 346 -15.04 16.39 4.28
CA ASP A 346 -15.76 16.74 3.07
C ASP A 346 -15.04 16.20 1.82
N ALA A 347 -15.51 15.07 1.31
CA ALA A 347 -14.94 14.43 0.13
C ALA A 347 -15.17 15.26 -1.16
N GLU A 348 -16.25 16.08 -1.24
CA GLU A 348 -16.48 16.91 -2.43
C GLU A 348 -15.51 18.10 -2.45
N ALA A 349 -15.20 18.71 -1.30
CA ALA A 349 -14.15 19.73 -1.22
C ALA A 349 -12.80 19.17 -1.69
N VAL A 350 -12.45 17.92 -1.34
CA VAL A 350 -11.24 17.25 -1.83
C VAL A 350 -11.27 17.09 -3.35
N ARG A 351 -12.41 16.67 -3.93
CA ARG A 351 -12.54 16.55 -5.39
C ARG A 351 -12.43 17.89 -6.09
N GLN A 352 -13.02 18.95 -5.54
CA GLN A 352 -12.92 20.31 -6.10
C GLN A 352 -11.46 20.80 -6.08
N GLN A 353 -10.74 20.59 -4.98
CA GLN A 353 -9.31 20.91 -4.90
C GLN A 353 -8.50 20.14 -5.94
N ALA A 354 -8.77 18.84 -6.12
CA ALA A 354 -8.10 18.02 -7.12
C ALA A 354 -8.37 18.47 -8.57
N ARG A 355 -9.61 18.85 -8.90
CA ARG A 355 -9.97 19.37 -10.25
C ARG A 355 -9.25 20.66 -10.59
N SER A 356 -8.98 21.51 -9.61
CA SER A 356 -8.29 22.79 -9.79
C SER A 356 -6.75 22.66 -9.79
N ALA A 357 -6.20 21.52 -9.40
CA ALA A 357 -4.77 21.26 -9.40
C ALA A 357 -4.22 21.11 -10.84
N LYS A 358 -3.04 21.72 -11.12
CA LYS A 358 -2.42 21.77 -12.45
C LYS A 358 -1.02 21.16 -12.47
#